data_18a5fca20fb1af8e820431006505d064
#
_entry.id   18a5fca20fb1af8e820431006505d064
#
_cell.length_a   1.000
_cell.length_b   1.000
_cell.length_c   1.000
_cell.angle_alpha   90.00
_cell.angle_beta   90.00
_cell.angle_gamma   90.00
#
_symmetry.space_group_name_H-M   'P 1'
#
loop_
_entity.id
_entity.type
_entity.pdbx_description
1 polymer ?
#
loop_
_entity_poly.entity_id
_entity_poly.type
_entity_poly.pdbx_seq_one_letter_code
_entity_poly.pdbx_strand_id
1 'polypeptide(L)'
;MKRYYDPEIFLQMLDGIDLDNHVVASYYLRDRLEGQKFLDHLSLVQALGLEGSTGTWEKVEEDTEAVRQAMSSKMVGYHEIPSDDPYVKSAVVQLAFPIRAWGDNVPMMLLAVAGNCFAYSKRIMLTDLFIGKELLKKFQGPKFGVDGIRKLSGVMERPLSLHIIKPKMGMTPEQTAHQVGLTAQGGADMCKDDEMLADAYNNTMEQRLPLVMREIDRVAQKTGKRMVYLCSITDEPQKMLDKARRAIDLGANGLLVTYSAGLGALRELTSHPDINVPVMLHASHMIAMMKQIAWPVLAKLCRLCGADMMLTPTMWSSIPMVSMEEGLRTSFVKLAPWGHIKRTFPMPCAGVYPGLAEVIIGEYGPDIIIPAGGGMLGHPDGYTAGAQSWQQAIAAVMAGV
;
A
#
# COMPACT_ATOMS: atom_id res chain seq x y z
N MET A 1 -20.87 11.64 32.42
CA MET A 1 -21.76 11.39 31.27
C MET A 1 -22.10 9.90 31.29
N LYS A 2 -23.36 9.51 31.49
CA LYS A 2 -23.75 8.09 31.35
C LYS A 2 -23.79 7.80 29.85
N ARG A 3 -22.85 6.97 29.34
CA ARG A 3 -22.92 6.50 27.97
C ARG A 3 -24.02 5.47 27.87
N TYR A 4 -24.77 5.57 26.77
CA TYR A 4 -25.76 4.56 26.42
C TYR A 4 -25.02 3.31 25.99
N TYR A 5 -25.25 2.22 26.70
CA TYR A 5 -24.61 0.93 26.49
C TYR A 5 -25.65 -0.17 26.43
N ASP A 6 -25.62 -0.94 25.37
CA ASP A 6 -26.47 -2.10 25.19
C ASP A 6 -25.60 -3.32 24.87
N PRO A 7 -25.17 -4.05 25.92
CA PRO A 7 -24.29 -5.20 25.74
C PRO A 7 -24.93 -6.32 24.93
N GLU A 8 -26.24 -6.51 24.99
CA GLU A 8 -26.92 -7.57 24.26
C GLU A 8 -26.86 -7.36 22.73
N ILE A 9 -26.86 -6.11 22.30
CA ILE A 9 -26.71 -5.76 20.89
C ILE A 9 -25.25 -5.73 20.46
N PHE A 10 -24.35 -5.22 21.30
CA PHE A 10 -22.97 -4.97 20.94
C PHE A 10 -22.06 -6.19 21.07
N LEU A 11 -22.23 -6.99 22.13
CA LEU A 11 -21.41 -8.19 22.34
C LEU A 11 -21.97 -9.35 21.52
N GLN A 12 -21.13 -9.95 20.69
CA GLN A 12 -21.51 -11.10 19.89
C GLN A 12 -20.32 -12.04 19.68
N MET A 13 -20.57 -13.34 19.63
CA MET A 13 -19.55 -14.31 19.25
C MET A 13 -19.30 -14.24 17.73
N LEU A 14 -18.07 -14.53 17.31
CA LEU A 14 -17.68 -14.45 15.90
C LEU A 14 -18.49 -15.40 15.00
N ASP A 15 -18.86 -16.59 15.52
CA ASP A 15 -19.71 -17.56 14.82
C ASP A 15 -21.16 -17.10 14.63
N GLY A 16 -21.61 -16.11 15.42
CA GLY A 16 -22.89 -15.45 15.24
C GLY A 16 -22.90 -14.31 14.22
N ILE A 17 -21.75 -14.01 13.58
CA ILE A 17 -21.62 -12.94 12.59
C ILE A 17 -21.61 -13.54 11.17
N ASP A 18 -22.40 -12.98 10.29
CA ASP A 18 -22.29 -13.23 8.85
C ASP A 18 -21.02 -12.56 8.29
N LEU A 19 -19.90 -13.30 8.32
CA LEU A 19 -18.59 -12.81 7.88
C LEU A 19 -18.57 -12.41 6.40
N ASP A 20 -19.45 -12.98 5.57
CA ASP A 20 -19.51 -12.64 4.15
C ASP A 20 -19.97 -11.18 3.92
N ASN A 21 -20.80 -10.67 4.84
CA ASN A 21 -21.37 -9.32 4.81
C ASN A 21 -20.80 -8.36 5.87
N HIS A 22 -19.63 -8.69 6.43
CA HIS A 22 -18.97 -7.82 7.40
C HIS A 22 -17.49 -7.57 7.04
N VAL A 23 -16.98 -6.44 7.51
CA VAL A 23 -15.55 -6.18 7.65
C VAL A 23 -15.20 -6.34 9.12
N VAL A 24 -14.22 -7.21 9.44
CA VAL A 24 -13.74 -7.34 10.82
C VAL A 24 -12.41 -6.61 10.95
N ALA A 25 -12.40 -5.56 11.78
CA ALA A 25 -11.23 -4.76 12.08
C ALA A 25 -10.61 -5.23 13.41
N SER A 26 -9.32 -5.53 13.40
CA SER A 26 -8.56 -5.91 14.59
C SER A 26 -7.73 -4.72 15.06
N TYR A 27 -7.87 -4.38 16.33
CA TYR A 27 -7.17 -3.25 16.95
C TYR A 27 -6.29 -3.71 18.09
N TYR A 28 -5.14 -3.08 18.21
CA TYR A 28 -4.37 -3.07 19.45
C TYR A 28 -4.62 -1.75 20.19
N LEU A 29 -5.04 -1.85 21.44
CA LEU A 29 -5.29 -0.72 22.32
C LEU A 29 -4.27 -0.75 23.46
N ARG A 30 -3.72 0.41 23.82
CA ARG A 30 -2.88 0.56 24.99
C ARG A 30 -3.10 1.93 25.62
N ASP A 31 -3.64 1.96 26.81
CA ASP A 31 -3.91 3.19 27.56
C ASP A 31 -3.17 3.21 28.88
N ARG A 32 -2.76 4.40 29.30
CA ARG A 32 -2.18 4.65 30.62
C ARG A 32 -3.20 5.39 31.48
N LEU A 33 -3.54 4.82 32.62
CA LEU A 33 -4.67 5.23 33.45
C LEU A 33 -4.32 6.30 34.50
N GLU A 34 -3.09 6.84 34.53
CA GLU A 34 -2.69 7.86 35.50
C GLU A 34 -3.50 9.17 35.38
N GLY A 35 -4.21 9.52 36.42
CA GLY A 35 -4.80 10.85 36.60
C GLY A 35 -6.04 11.14 35.76
N GLN A 36 -6.61 10.18 35.08
CA GLN A 36 -7.82 10.38 34.27
C GLN A 36 -8.99 9.54 34.81
N LYS A 37 -10.21 10.13 34.81
CA LYS A 37 -11.43 9.36 34.99
C LYS A 37 -11.68 8.56 33.71
N PHE A 38 -11.16 7.35 33.68
CA PHE A 38 -11.34 6.49 32.52
C PHE A 38 -12.73 5.86 32.51
N LEU A 39 -13.24 5.78 31.31
CA LEU A 39 -14.12 4.69 30.94
C LEU A 39 -13.40 3.38 31.21
N ASP A 40 -14.09 2.40 31.77
CA ASP A 40 -13.55 1.05 31.73
C ASP A 40 -13.21 0.69 30.29
N HIS A 41 -12.26 -0.24 30.12
CA HIS A 41 -11.70 -0.55 28.80
C HIS A 41 -12.75 -1.08 27.82
N LEU A 42 -13.78 -1.79 28.30
CA LEU A 42 -14.90 -2.25 27.47
C LEU A 42 -15.75 -1.09 26.96
N SER A 43 -16.01 -0.08 27.80
CA SER A 43 -16.71 1.14 27.37
C SER A 43 -15.93 1.92 26.30
N LEU A 44 -14.60 1.92 26.37
CA LEU A 44 -13.76 2.50 25.33
C LEU A 44 -13.90 1.73 24.00
N VAL A 45 -13.83 0.40 24.06
CA VAL A 45 -13.98 -0.46 22.87
C VAL A 45 -15.35 -0.28 22.23
N GLN A 46 -16.39 -0.20 23.05
CA GLN A 46 -17.73 0.08 22.56
C GLN A 46 -17.82 1.45 21.91
N ALA A 47 -17.24 2.47 22.54
CA ALA A 47 -17.21 3.82 21.95
C ALA A 47 -16.53 3.82 20.57
N LEU A 48 -15.42 3.07 20.42
CA LEU A 48 -14.75 2.87 19.13
C LEU A 48 -15.69 2.29 18.07
N GLY A 49 -16.35 1.20 18.40
CA GLY A 49 -17.23 0.50 17.47
C GLY A 49 -18.46 1.33 17.09
N LEU A 50 -19.08 1.99 18.07
CA LEU A 50 -20.25 2.83 17.86
C LEU A 50 -19.88 4.09 17.06
N GLU A 51 -18.76 4.75 17.35
CA GLU A 51 -18.32 5.93 16.59
C GLU A 51 -18.13 5.64 15.10
N GLY A 52 -17.64 4.46 14.77
CA GLY A 52 -17.50 3.99 13.38
C GLY A 52 -18.79 3.46 12.74
N SER A 53 -19.92 3.51 13.44
CA SER A 53 -21.20 2.96 12.96
C SER A 53 -22.40 3.85 13.31
N THR A 54 -23.14 3.56 14.37
CA THR A 54 -24.36 4.27 14.78
C THR A 54 -24.13 5.26 15.92
N GLY A 55 -22.90 5.63 16.18
CA GLY A 55 -22.50 6.35 17.39
C GLY A 55 -23.21 7.68 17.60
N THR A 56 -23.78 7.81 18.80
CA THR A 56 -24.25 9.07 19.35
C THR A 56 -23.87 9.15 20.83
N TRP A 57 -23.61 10.35 21.32
CA TRP A 57 -23.26 10.58 22.73
C TRP A 57 -24.44 10.43 23.68
N GLU A 58 -25.63 10.71 23.17
CA GLU A 58 -26.89 10.59 23.88
C GLU A 58 -27.90 9.86 23.01
N LYS A 59 -28.87 9.21 23.68
CA LYS A 59 -29.94 8.54 22.96
C LYS A 59 -30.81 9.59 22.27
N VAL A 60 -30.99 9.43 20.97
CA VAL A 60 -31.92 10.19 20.14
C VAL A 60 -33.09 9.29 19.75
N GLU A 61 -34.21 9.88 19.33
CA GLU A 61 -35.45 9.15 19.02
C GLU A 61 -35.21 8.12 17.88
N GLU A 62 -34.41 8.48 16.89
CA GLU A 62 -34.10 7.65 15.71
C GLU A 62 -33.09 6.53 16.01
N ASP A 63 -32.39 6.57 17.15
CA ASP A 63 -31.47 5.49 17.57
C ASP A 63 -32.28 4.31 18.18
N THR A 64 -33.06 3.69 17.32
CA THR A 64 -33.92 2.55 17.69
C THR A 64 -33.11 1.25 17.81
N GLU A 65 -33.69 0.27 18.52
CA GLU A 65 -33.09 -1.06 18.62
C GLU A 65 -32.88 -1.68 17.22
N ALA A 66 -33.85 -1.52 16.31
CA ALA A 66 -33.78 -2.05 14.95
C ALA A 66 -32.60 -1.43 14.17
N VAL A 67 -32.36 -0.12 14.32
CA VAL A 67 -31.20 0.58 13.72
C VAL A 67 -29.90 0.02 14.29
N ARG A 68 -29.80 -0.13 15.60
CA ARG A 68 -28.59 -0.65 16.26
C ARG A 68 -28.31 -2.11 15.92
N GLN A 69 -29.32 -2.95 15.90
CA GLN A 69 -29.15 -4.35 15.47
C GLN A 69 -28.65 -4.45 14.04
N ALA A 70 -29.19 -3.62 13.14
CA ALA A 70 -28.87 -3.64 11.73
C ALA A 70 -27.54 -2.98 11.37
N MET A 71 -27.16 -1.89 12.03
CA MET A 71 -26.11 -0.99 11.57
C MET A 71 -24.94 -0.82 12.54
N SER A 72 -25.10 -1.11 13.84
CA SER A 72 -23.98 -1.00 14.79
C SER A 72 -22.93 -2.05 14.52
N SER A 73 -21.67 -1.66 14.71
CA SER A 73 -20.59 -2.63 14.81
C SER A 73 -20.81 -3.58 15.99
N LYS A 74 -20.26 -4.77 15.91
CA LYS A 74 -20.32 -5.79 16.98
C LYS A 74 -18.90 -6.08 17.47
N MET A 75 -18.72 -6.17 18.78
CA MET A 75 -17.45 -6.66 19.35
C MET A 75 -17.49 -8.20 19.33
N VAL A 76 -16.62 -8.77 18.49
CA VAL A 76 -16.54 -10.22 18.25
C VAL A 76 -15.30 -10.87 18.87
N GLY A 77 -14.40 -10.07 19.41
CA GLY A 77 -13.22 -10.54 20.12
C GLY A 77 -12.68 -9.46 21.05
N TYR A 78 -12.29 -9.89 22.26
CA TYR A 78 -11.62 -9.05 23.24
C TYR A 78 -10.63 -9.90 24.05
N HIS A 79 -9.38 -9.51 24.03
CA HIS A 79 -8.33 -10.18 24.79
C HIS A 79 -7.46 -9.15 25.50
N GLU A 80 -7.58 -9.09 26.82
CA GLU A 80 -6.73 -8.22 27.65
C GLU A 80 -5.32 -8.82 27.76
N ILE A 81 -4.31 -7.97 27.57
CA ILE A 81 -2.91 -8.33 27.69
C ILE A 81 -2.43 -7.88 29.07
N PRO A 82 -2.01 -8.81 29.96
CA PRO A 82 -1.47 -8.46 31.26
C PRO A 82 -0.29 -7.49 31.17
N SER A 83 -0.18 -6.60 32.15
CA SER A 83 0.93 -5.64 32.26
C SER A 83 1.46 -5.63 33.70
N ASP A 84 2.78 -5.58 33.84
CA ASP A 84 3.43 -5.39 35.14
C ASP A 84 3.24 -3.97 35.69
N ASP A 85 2.91 -3.00 34.83
CA ASP A 85 2.54 -1.64 35.20
C ASP A 85 1.02 -1.60 35.50
N PRO A 86 0.59 -1.40 36.78
CA PRO A 86 -0.83 -1.39 37.12
C PRO A 86 -1.62 -0.23 36.49
N TYR A 87 -0.93 0.77 35.98
CA TYR A 87 -1.53 1.91 35.29
C TYR A 87 -1.67 1.69 33.79
N VAL A 88 -1.16 0.60 33.25
CA VAL A 88 -1.26 0.30 31.81
C VAL A 88 -2.28 -0.80 31.57
N LYS A 89 -3.24 -0.50 30.72
CA LYS A 89 -4.20 -1.46 30.16
C LYS A 89 -3.95 -1.63 28.66
N SER A 90 -3.84 -2.88 28.24
CA SER A 90 -3.66 -3.24 26.82
C SER A 90 -4.62 -4.34 26.42
N ALA A 91 -5.13 -4.29 25.20
CA ALA A 91 -5.97 -5.36 24.67
C ALA A 91 -5.88 -5.47 23.15
N VAL A 92 -6.12 -6.67 22.65
CA VAL A 92 -6.49 -6.90 21.24
C VAL A 92 -8.00 -7.00 21.17
N VAL A 93 -8.58 -6.25 20.23
CA VAL A 93 -10.03 -6.12 20.06
C VAL A 93 -10.40 -6.36 18.62
N GLN A 94 -11.49 -7.06 18.38
CA GLN A 94 -12.06 -7.25 17.06
C GLN A 94 -13.48 -6.69 16.99
N LEU A 95 -13.70 -5.81 16.01
CA LEU A 95 -14.99 -5.18 15.74
C LEU A 95 -15.46 -5.58 14.34
N ALA A 96 -16.66 -6.15 14.24
CA ALA A 96 -17.31 -6.49 12.98
C ALA A 96 -18.25 -5.35 12.57
N PHE A 97 -18.01 -4.76 11.41
CA PHE A 97 -18.79 -3.67 10.83
C PHE A 97 -19.62 -4.19 9.67
N PRO A 98 -20.95 -3.95 9.63
CA PRO A 98 -21.79 -4.41 8.54
C PRO A 98 -21.53 -3.61 7.27
N ILE A 99 -21.24 -4.29 6.15
CA ILE A 99 -20.93 -3.62 4.85
C ILE A 99 -22.09 -2.81 4.30
N ARG A 100 -23.33 -3.08 4.74
CA ARG A 100 -24.50 -2.30 4.33
C ARG A 100 -24.40 -0.81 4.68
N ALA A 101 -23.54 -0.46 5.64
CA ALA A 101 -23.33 0.93 6.06
C ALA A 101 -22.66 1.78 4.97
N TRP A 102 -21.84 1.19 4.12
CA TRP A 102 -21.06 1.93 3.09
C TRP A 102 -20.98 1.23 1.72
N GLY A 103 -21.47 0.00 1.60
CA GLY A 103 -21.36 -0.77 0.37
C GLY A 103 -19.90 -1.07 0.02
N ASP A 104 -19.50 -0.72 -1.20
CA ASP A 104 -18.12 -0.88 -1.70
C ASP A 104 -17.32 0.46 -1.71
N ASN A 105 -17.79 1.46 -0.97
CA ASN A 105 -17.12 2.75 -0.85
C ASN A 105 -15.93 2.65 0.11
N VAL A 106 -14.71 2.56 -0.44
CA VAL A 106 -13.47 2.41 0.34
C VAL A 106 -13.19 3.61 1.25
N PRO A 107 -13.34 4.88 0.82
CA PRO A 107 -13.23 6.03 1.72
C PRO A 107 -14.15 5.94 2.93
N MET A 108 -15.40 5.55 2.75
CA MET A 108 -16.35 5.41 3.86
C MET A 108 -16.02 4.22 4.76
N MET A 109 -15.59 3.10 4.20
CA MET A 109 -15.08 1.96 4.99
C MET A 109 -13.89 2.39 5.86
N LEU A 110 -12.93 3.11 5.29
CA LEU A 110 -11.76 3.59 6.03
C LEU A 110 -12.17 4.57 7.14
N LEU A 111 -13.14 5.45 6.87
CA LEU A 111 -13.69 6.37 7.87
C LEU A 111 -14.35 5.61 9.03
N ALA A 112 -15.08 4.53 8.76
CA ALA A 112 -15.71 3.72 9.79
C ALA A 112 -14.67 3.01 10.69
N VAL A 113 -13.65 2.38 10.09
CA VAL A 113 -12.67 1.57 10.85
C VAL A 113 -11.47 2.37 11.38
N ALA A 114 -11.19 3.55 10.86
CA ALA A 114 -9.99 4.33 11.21
C ALA A 114 -10.21 5.87 11.16
N GLY A 115 -11.45 6.32 11.35
CA GLY A 115 -11.80 7.74 11.36
C GLY A 115 -11.81 8.32 12.78
N ASN A 116 -12.91 8.98 13.13
CA ASN A 116 -13.09 9.68 14.41
C ASN A 116 -12.88 8.79 15.63
N CYS A 117 -13.11 7.48 15.49
CA CYS A 117 -12.88 6.52 16.58
C CYS A 117 -11.44 6.60 17.14
N PHE A 118 -10.45 7.02 16.35
CA PHE A 118 -9.06 7.17 16.81
C PHE A 118 -8.85 8.37 17.73
N ALA A 119 -9.80 9.28 17.83
CA ALA A 119 -9.75 10.36 18.81
C ALA A 119 -9.98 9.88 20.25
N TYR A 120 -10.58 8.71 20.45
CA TYR A 120 -10.90 8.18 21.78
C TYR A 120 -9.68 7.69 22.56
N SER A 121 -8.62 7.26 21.88
CA SER A 121 -7.34 6.94 22.52
C SER A 121 -6.18 7.31 21.60
N LYS A 122 -5.12 7.85 22.18
CA LYS A 122 -3.88 8.21 21.45
C LYS A 122 -3.04 6.98 21.06
N ARG A 123 -3.41 5.80 21.51
CA ARG A 123 -2.63 4.55 21.35
C ARG A 123 -3.49 3.42 20.81
N ILE A 124 -4.30 3.75 19.81
CA ILE A 124 -5.05 2.79 19.00
C ILE A 124 -4.22 2.51 17.76
N MET A 125 -4.09 1.23 17.43
CA MET A 125 -3.52 0.79 16.15
C MET A 125 -4.47 -0.19 15.49
N LEU A 126 -4.89 0.09 14.28
CA LEU A 126 -5.57 -0.87 13.42
C LEU A 126 -4.53 -1.85 12.87
N THR A 127 -4.57 -3.11 13.33
CA THR A 127 -3.53 -4.11 13.06
C THR A 127 -3.87 -5.07 11.93
N ASP A 128 -5.17 -5.30 11.68
CA ASP A 128 -5.64 -6.11 10.58
C ASP A 128 -7.07 -5.77 10.15
N LEU A 129 -7.39 -6.11 8.88
CA LEU A 129 -8.74 -6.08 8.31
C LEU A 129 -9.05 -7.41 7.63
N PHE A 130 -10.13 -8.03 8.04
CA PHE A 130 -10.76 -9.10 7.28
C PHE A 130 -11.87 -8.49 6.41
N ILE A 131 -11.89 -8.84 5.13
CA ILE A 131 -12.90 -8.39 4.16
C ILE A 131 -13.77 -9.59 3.79
N GLY A 132 -15.06 -9.48 4.03
CA GLY A 132 -16.03 -10.51 3.71
C GLY A 132 -16.14 -10.79 2.20
N LYS A 133 -16.54 -12.00 1.82
CA LYS A 133 -16.56 -12.45 0.43
C LYS A 133 -17.47 -11.62 -0.46
N GLU A 134 -18.63 -11.18 0.05
CA GLU A 134 -19.59 -10.41 -0.74
C GLU A 134 -19.05 -9.01 -1.06
N LEU A 135 -18.33 -8.41 -0.12
CA LEU A 135 -17.63 -7.16 -0.39
C LEU A 135 -16.46 -7.37 -1.36
N LEU A 136 -15.68 -8.43 -1.18
CA LEU A 136 -14.52 -8.73 -2.01
C LEU A 136 -14.89 -8.87 -3.50
N LYS A 137 -16.05 -9.47 -3.81
CA LYS A 137 -16.55 -9.61 -5.19
C LYS A 137 -16.76 -8.28 -5.93
N LYS A 138 -16.93 -7.17 -5.19
CA LYS A 138 -17.14 -5.83 -5.77
C LYS A 138 -15.86 -5.13 -6.18
N PHE A 139 -14.71 -5.75 -5.95
CA PHE A 139 -13.40 -5.20 -6.28
C PHE A 139 -12.73 -6.03 -7.36
N GLN A 140 -12.18 -5.34 -8.36
CA GLN A 140 -11.41 -5.98 -9.42
C GLN A 140 -10.02 -6.40 -8.90
N GLY A 141 -9.42 -5.61 -8.00
CA GLY A 141 -8.02 -5.72 -7.62
C GLY A 141 -7.06 -5.38 -8.77
N PRO A 142 -5.78 -5.80 -8.67
CA PRO A 142 -4.76 -5.54 -9.67
C PRO A 142 -5.13 -6.10 -11.05
N LYS A 143 -5.00 -5.29 -12.11
CA LYS A 143 -5.21 -5.76 -13.48
C LYS A 143 -4.12 -6.71 -13.96
N PHE A 144 -2.88 -6.34 -13.70
CA PHE A 144 -1.69 -7.10 -14.09
C PHE A 144 -1.25 -8.05 -12.96
N GLY A 145 -1.02 -7.49 -11.78
CA GLY A 145 -0.47 -8.21 -10.65
C GLY A 145 0.93 -8.75 -10.93
N VAL A 146 1.41 -9.64 -10.07
CA VAL A 146 2.75 -10.25 -10.21
C VAL A 146 2.94 -10.91 -11.56
N ASP A 147 1.99 -11.76 -11.97
CA ASP A 147 2.13 -12.57 -13.19
C ASP A 147 2.07 -11.71 -14.46
N GLY A 148 1.24 -10.66 -14.46
CA GLY A 148 1.15 -9.72 -15.60
C GLY A 148 2.41 -8.89 -15.76
N ILE A 149 3.01 -8.42 -14.64
CA ILE A 149 4.28 -7.67 -14.67
C ILE A 149 5.43 -8.56 -15.12
N ARG A 150 5.50 -9.82 -14.67
CA ARG A 150 6.48 -10.79 -15.13
C ARG A 150 6.41 -11.01 -16.63
N LYS A 151 5.20 -11.20 -17.15
CA LYS A 151 4.99 -11.31 -18.61
C LYS A 151 5.42 -10.06 -19.37
N LEU A 152 5.10 -8.87 -18.84
CA LEU A 152 5.46 -7.59 -19.45
C LEU A 152 6.96 -7.35 -19.49
N SER A 153 7.67 -7.70 -18.40
CA SER A 153 9.12 -7.53 -18.27
C SER A 153 9.94 -8.65 -18.92
N GLY A 154 9.31 -9.79 -19.22
CA GLY A 154 10.01 -11.00 -19.68
C GLY A 154 10.84 -11.71 -18.61
N VAL A 155 10.69 -11.34 -17.32
CA VAL A 155 11.45 -11.89 -16.19
C VAL A 155 10.55 -12.76 -15.33
N MET A 156 10.66 -14.09 -15.46
CA MET A 156 9.67 -15.01 -14.89
C MET A 156 10.02 -15.49 -13.47
N GLU A 157 11.29 -15.69 -13.13
CA GLU A 157 11.68 -16.45 -11.93
C GLU A 157 12.52 -15.68 -10.90
N ARG A 158 13.28 -14.67 -11.32
CA ARG A 158 14.12 -13.89 -10.43
C ARG A 158 13.46 -12.59 -9.99
N PRO A 159 13.95 -11.91 -8.94
CA PRO A 159 13.58 -10.54 -8.64
C PRO A 159 13.80 -9.60 -9.82
N LEU A 160 12.96 -8.58 -9.94
CA LEU A 160 13.18 -7.51 -10.90
C LEU A 160 13.98 -6.37 -10.22
N SER A 161 14.91 -5.80 -10.96
CA SER A 161 15.59 -4.57 -10.57
C SER A 161 14.84 -3.34 -11.08
N LEU A 162 14.73 -2.29 -10.27
CA LEU A 162 14.09 -1.04 -10.66
C LEU A 162 15.01 0.16 -10.36
N HIS A 163 15.27 0.96 -11.37
CA HIS A 163 15.94 2.24 -11.26
C HIS A 163 14.98 3.34 -10.78
N ILE A 164 15.36 4.11 -9.75
CA ILE A 164 14.66 5.31 -9.32
C ILE A 164 15.43 6.53 -9.82
N ILE A 165 14.82 7.35 -10.65
CA ILE A 165 15.42 8.58 -11.18
C ILE A 165 15.90 9.50 -10.05
N LYS A 166 17.13 9.99 -10.14
CA LYS A 166 17.76 10.96 -9.23
C LYS A 166 18.62 11.95 -9.99
N PRO A 167 18.68 13.23 -9.60
CA PRO A 167 17.94 13.87 -8.49
C PRO A 167 16.43 13.83 -8.71
N LYS A 168 15.65 14.01 -7.62
CA LYS A 168 14.19 13.97 -7.65
C LYS A 168 13.58 15.00 -8.60
N MET A 169 14.18 16.16 -8.70
CA MET A 169 13.74 17.31 -9.51
C MET A 169 14.95 18.03 -10.06
N GLY A 170 14.74 18.85 -11.09
CA GLY A 170 15.76 19.77 -11.63
C GLY A 170 16.47 19.30 -12.90
N MET A 171 16.35 18.02 -13.28
CA MET A 171 16.83 17.53 -14.57
C MET A 171 15.99 18.05 -15.74
N THR A 172 16.60 18.17 -16.91
CA THR A 172 15.86 18.37 -18.17
C THR A 172 15.27 17.05 -18.66
N PRO A 173 14.30 17.08 -19.60
CA PRO A 173 13.77 15.88 -20.24
C PRO A 173 14.87 15.02 -20.88
N GLU A 174 15.87 15.63 -21.51
CA GLU A 174 16.99 14.96 -22.17
C GLU A 174 17.90 14.27 -21.14
N GLN A 175 18.20 14.94 -20.01
CA GLN A 175 18.99 14.35 -18.93
C GLN A 175 18.26 13.16 -18.31
N THR A 176 16.92 13.25 -18.13
CA THR A 176 16.10 12.15 -17.65
C THR A 176 16.16 10.97 -18.62
N ALA A 177 15.93 11.20 -19.91
CA ALA A 177 15.97 10.16 -20.94
C ALA A 177 17.37 9.51 -21.04
N HIS A 178 18.45 10.30 -20.95
CA HIS A 178 19.82 9.81 -20.96
C HIS A 178 20.10 8.88 -19.76
N GLN A 179 19.72 9.28 -18.56
CA GLN A 179 19.87 8.45 -17.36
C GLN A 179 19.14 7.12 -17.48
N VAL A 180 17.89 7.14 -17.95
CA VAL A 180 17.08 5.94 -18.20
C VAL A 180 17.74 5.05 -19.25
N GLY A 181 18.23 5.62 -20.37
CA GLY A 181 18.91 4.89 -21.42
C GLY A 181 20.16 4.14 -20.93
N LEU A 182 20.96 4.76 -20.06
CA LEU A 182 22.17 4.15 -19.49
C LEU A 182 21.84 2.97 -18.55
N THR A 183 20.84 3.13 -17.69
CA THR A 183 20.43 2.04 -16.79
C THR A 183 19.74 0.90 -17.54
N ALA A 184 18.98 1.21 -18.60
CA ALA A 184 18.44 0.20 -19.51
C ALA A 184 19.56 -0.61 -20.21
N GLN A 185 20.63 0.05 -20.68
CA GLN A 185 21.82 -0.62 -21.24
C GLN A 185 22.48 -1.57 -20.23
N GLY A 186 22.51 -1.20 -18.95
CA GLY A 186 23.00 -2.04 -17.87
C GLY A 186 22.08 -3.19 -17.47
N GLY A 187 20.91 -3.30 -18.11
CA GLY A 187 19.97 -4.42 -17.92
C GLY A 187 18.95 -4.22 -16.82
N ALA A 188 18.76 -3.01 -16.27
CA ALA A 188 17.67 -2.75 -15.35
C ALA A 188 16.32 -3.15 -15.98
N ASP A 189 15.49 -3.84 -15.21
CA ASP A 189 14.20 -4.37 -15.71
C ASP A 189 13.15 -3.29 -15.79
N MET A 190 13.18 -2.35 -14.85
CA MET A 190 12.22 -1.29 -14.69
C MET A 190 12.90 0.04 -14.34
N CYS A 191 12.20 1.13 -14.60
CA CYS A 191 12.55 2.46 -14.12
C CYS A 191 11.29 3.20 -13.67
N LYS A 192 11.41 4.07 -12.71
CA LYS A 192 10.32 4.96 -12.30
C LYS A 192 10.75 6.42 -12.20
N ASP A 193 9.83 7.33 -12.53
CA ASP A 193 9.93 8.71 -12.07
C ASP A 193 10.11 8.74 -10.54
N ASP A 194 10.78 9.74 -10.03
CA ASP A 194 10.66 10.04 -8.60
C ASP A 194 9.22 10.47 -8.29
N GLU A 195 8.71 10.11 -7.13
CA GLU A 195 7.35 10.46 -6.71
C GLU A 195 7.11 11.98 -6.58
N MET A 196 8.20 12.75 -6.49
CA MET A 196 8.17 14.22 -6.46
C MET A 196 8.28 14.85 -7.85
N LEU A 197 8.51 14.06 -8.91
CA LEU A 197 8.59 14.55 -10.26
C LEU A 197 7.18 14.75 -10.83
N ALA A 198 6.61 15.91 -10.52
CA ALA A 198 5.37 16.37 -11.14
C ALA A 198 5.67 17.06 -12.48
N ASP A 199 4.71 17.77 -13.03
CA ASP A 199 4.89 18.60 -14.22
C ASP A 199 5.65 19.89 -13.87
N ALA A 200 6.93 19.75 -13.56
CA ALA A 200 7.80 20.90 -13.36
C ALA A 200 7.93 21.69 -14.68
N TYR A 201 8.06 23.00 -14.56
CA TYR A 201 8.10 23.93 -15.71
C TYR A 201 9.17 23.57 -16.77
N ASN A 202 10.24 22.89 -16.36
CA ASN A 202 11.37 22.53 -17.22
C ASN A 202 11.47 21.02 -17.52
N ASN A 203 10.52 20.20 -17.04
CA ASN A 203 10.51 18.76 -17.23
C ASN A 203 9.10 18.18 -17.07
N THR A 204 8.19 18.60 -17.94
CA THR A 204 6.81 18.09 -17.91
C THR A 204 6.76 16.65 -18.39
N MET A 205 5.70 15.94 -18.02
CA MET A 205 5.44 14.58 -18.51
C MET A 205 5.48 14.53 -20.05
N GLU A 206 4.82 15.48 -20.70
CA GLU A 206 4.74 15.55 -22.16
C GLU A 206 6.08 15.77 -22.85
N GLN A 207 6.99 16.49 -22.19
CA GLN A 207 8.34 16.71 -22.73
C GLN A 207 9.24 15.47 -22.53
N ARG A 208 9.26 14.90 -21.32
CA ARG A 208 10.19 13.82 -20.98
C ARG A 208 9.77 12.45 -21.49
N LEU A 209 8.48 12.12 -21.41
CA LEU A 209 8.02 10.74 -21.69
C LEU A 209 8.35 10.27 -23.12
N PRO A 210 8.12 11.05 -24.18
CA PRO A 210 8.52 10.64 -25.54
C PRO A 210 10.02 10.42 -25.69
N LEU A 211 10.85 11.20 -24.99
CA LEU A 211 12.30 11.07 -25.03
C LEU A 211 12.75 9.81 -24.29
N VAL A 212 12.20 9.57 -23.11
CA VAL A 212 12.47 8.37 -22.31
C VAL A 212 12.07 7.10 -23.08
N MET A 213 10.87 7.06 -23.65
CA MET A 213 10.39 5.89 -24.40
C MET A 213 11.24 5.62 -25.65
N ARG A 214 11.68 6.68 -26.35
CA ARG A 214 12.62 6.55 -27.48
C ARG A 214 13.95 5.90 -27.06
N GLU A 215 14.51 6.32 -25.92
CA GLU A 215 15.75 5.71 -25.39
C GLU A 215 15.54 4.26 -24.99
N ILE A 216 14.43 3.93 -24.34
CA ILE A 216 14.06 2.55 -23.99
C ILE A 216 13.95 1.70 -25.27
N ASP A 217 13.27 2.20 -26.29
CA ASP A 217 13.09 1.46 -27.56
C ASP A 217 14.42 1.31 -28.31
N ARG A 218 15.29 2.34 -28.30
CA ARG A 218 16.63 2.27 -28.86
C ARG A 218 17.48 1.17 -28.18
N VAL A 219 17.39 1.05 -26.87
CA VAL A 219 18.11 0.00 -26.12
C VAL A 219 17.48 -1.36 -26.39
N ALA A 220 16.15 -1.44 -26.39
CA ALA A 220 15.43 -2.69 -26.66
C ALA A 220 15.77 -3.30 -28.03
N GLN A 221 15.93 -2.47 -29.08
CA GLN A 221 16.37 -2.91 -30.39
C GLN A 221 17.76 -3.59 -30.38
N LYS A 222 18.65 -3.15 -29.45
CA LYS A 222 20.00 -3.70 -29.34
C LYS A 222 20.08 -4.93 -28.44
N THR A 223 19.26 -4.97 -27.38
CA THR A 223 19.36 -5.97 -26.30
C THR A 223 18.26 -7.04 -26.36
N GLY A 224 17.20 -6.81 -27.13
CA GLY A 224 16.00 -7.64 -27.12
C GLY A 224 15.11 -7.47 -25.88
N LYS A 225 15.47 -6.57 -24.95
CA LYS A 225 14.78 -6.39 -23.67
C LYS A 225 14.25 -4.97 -23.56
N ARG A 226 12.92 -4.83 -23.42
CA ARG A 226 12.23 -3.54 -23.24
C ARG A 226 11.98 -3.26 -21.76
N MET A 227 12.59 -2.20 -21.26
CA MET A 227 12.41 -1.74 -19.87
C MET A 227 10.97 -1.25 -19.64
N VAL A 228 10.40 -1.55 -18.47
CA VAL A 228 9.12 -0.97 -18.02
C VAL A 228 9.39 0.37 -17.33
N TYR A 229 8.77 1.43 -17.83
CA TYR A 229 8.89 2.77 -17.27
C TYR A 229 7.61 3.19 -16.57
N LEU A 230 7.70 3.54 -15.30
CA LEU A 230 6.59 3.95 -14.47
C LEU A 230 6.53 5.48 -14.42
N CYS A 231 5.70 6.05 -15.29
CA CYS A 231 5.51 7.49 -15.41
C CYS A 231 4.67 8.04 -14.26
N SER A 232 5.15 9.07 -13.56
CA SER A 232 4.38 9.73 -12.49
C SER A 232 3.24 10.56 -13.07
N ILE A 233 2.03 10.23 -12.62
CA ILE A 233 0.79 10.91 -13.05
C ILE A 233 0.01 11.48 -11.86
N THR A 234 0.62 11.46 -10.67
CA THR A 234 -0.06 11.95 -9.46
C THR A 234 -0.53 13.39 -9.62
N ASP A 235 -1.82 13.60 -9.43
CA ASP A 235 -2.48 14.91 -9.49
C ASP A 235 -3.82 14.82 -8.73
N GLU A 236 -4.63 15.87 -8.81
CA GLU A 236 -6.03 15.84 -8.42
C GLU A 236 -6.79 14.75 -9.22
N PRO A 237 -7.77 14.04 -8.63
CA PRO A 237 -8.32 12.81 -9.21
C PRO A 237 -8.73 12.91 -10.68
N GLN A 238 -9.43 13.98 -11.07
CA GLN A 238 -9.89 14.15 -12.43
C GLN A 238 -8.74 14.39 -13.41
N LYS A 239 -7.81 15.26 -13.07
CA LYS A 239 -6.59 15.52 -13.86
C LYS A 239 -5.70 14.29 -13.96
N MET A 240 -5.64 13.48 -12.89
CA MET A 240 -4.85 12.26 -12.87
C MET A 240 -5.31 11.23 -13.89
N LEU A 241 -6.63 11.07 -14.09
CA LEU A 241 -7.16 10.17 -15.13
C LEU A 241 -6.82 10.67 -16.53
N ASP A 242 -6.96 11.97 -16.79
CA ASP A 242 -6.60 12.56 -18.07
C ASP A 242 -5.09 12.45 -18.36
N LYS A 243 -4.25 12.67 -17.34
CA LYS A 243 -2.80 12.44 -17.44
C LYS A 243 -2.47 10.99 -17.73
N ALA A 244 -3.17 10.04 -17.11
CA ALA A 244 -2.96 8.62 -17.35
C ALA A 244 -3.23 8.26 -18.83
N ARG A 245 -4.37 8.70 -19.37
CA ARG A 245 -4.70 8.52 -20.79
C ARG A 245 -3.63 9.15 -21.69
N ARG A 246 -3.29 10.40 -21.39
CA ARG A 246 -2.27 11.12 -22.15
C ARG A 246 -0.89 10.44 -22.08
N ALA A 247 -0.49 9.91 -20.92
CA ALA A 247 0.74 9.15 -20.77
C ALA A 247 0.73 7.89 -21.64
N ILE A 248 -0.39 7.15 -21.66
CA ILE A 248 -0.56 5.95 -22.49
C ILE A 248 -0.48 6.31 -23.99
N ASP A 249 -1.14 7.38 -24.42
CA ASP A 249 -1.07 7.88 -25.81
C ASP A 249 0.37 8.27 -26.21
N LEU A 250 1.18 8.75 -25.29
CA LEU A 250 2.60 9.07 -25.48
C LEU A 250 3.52 7.82 -25.36
N GLY A 251 2.95 6.63 -25.18
CA GLY A 251 3.67 5.36 -25.17
C GLY A 251 4.10 4.84 -23.81
N ALA A 252 3.61 5.41 -22.69
CA ALA A 252 3.87 4.87 -21.35
C ALA A 252 3.45 3.41 -21.27
N ASN A 253 4.33 2.58 -20.70
CA ASN A 253 4.08 1.16 -20.46
C ASN A 253 3.92 0.81 -18.96
N GLY A 254 3.76 1.83 -18.11
CA GLY A 254 3.44 1.75 -16.70
C GLY A 254 3.23 3.14 -16.10
N LEU A 255 2.47 3.20 -15.02
CA LEU A 255 2.11 4.45 -14.33
C LEU A 255 2.52 4.39 -12.87
N LEU A 256 2.81 5.55 -12.28
CA LEU A 256 3.08 5.73 -10.87
C LEU A 256 2.08 6.74 -10.28
N VAL A 257 1.47 6.36 -9.16
CA VAL A 257 0.57 7.21 -8.36
C VAL A 257 1.05 7.18 -6.91
N THR A 258 0.98 8.30 -6.20
CA THR A 258 1.24 8.34 -4.77
C THR A 258 -0.03 8.13 -3.95
N TYR A 259 0.11 7.57 -2.75
CA TYR A 259 -1.01 7.37 -1.83
C TYR A 259 -1.74 8.68 -1.47
N SER A 260 -1.07 9.82 -1.59
CA SER A 260 -1.68 11.15 -1.35
C SER A 260 -2.87 11.47 -2.26
N ALA A 261 -2.97 10.84 -3.44
CA ALA A 261 -4.14 10.95 -4.31
C ALA A 261 -5.41 10.29 -3.71
N GLY A 262 -5.24 9.40 -2.74
CA GLY A 262 -6.32 8.69 -2.05
C GLY A 262 -6.71 7.37 -2.69
N LEU A 263 -7.24 6.46 -1.87
CA LEU A 263 -7.63 5.11 -2.29
C LEU A 263 -8.80 5.11 -3.29
N GLY A 264 -9.73 6.06 -3.15
CA GLY A 264 -10.84 6.19 -4.10
C GLY A 264 -10.36 6.55 -5.50
N ALA A 265 -9.42 7.51 -5.61
CA ALA A 265 -8.82 7.90 -6.88
C ALA A 265 -7.97 6.77 -7.49
N LEU A 266 -7.22 6.03 -6.66
CA LEU A 266 -6.49 4.85 -7.11
C LEU A 266 -7.44 3.81 -7.70
N ARG A 267 -8.54 3.48 -7.00
CA ARG A 267 -9.54 2.51 -7.48
C ARG A 267 -10.17 2.94 -8.79
N GLU A 268 -10.57 4.20 -8.90
CA GLU A 268 -11.13 4.77 -10.14
C GLU A 268 -10.15 4.59 -11.31
N LEU A 269 -8.90 4.99 -11.11
CA LEU A 269 -7.84 4.86 -12.11
C LEU A 269 -7.63 3.39 -12.53
N THR A 270 -7.44 2.50 -11.57
CA THR A 270 -7.07 1.09 -11.84
C THR A 270 -8.22 0.29 -12.44
N SER A 271 -9.48 0.63 -12.11
CA SER A 271 -10.66 -0.03 -12.68
C SER A 271 -11.07 0.53 -14.04
N HIS A 272 -10.55 1.70 -14.42
CA HIS A 272 -10.94 2.36 -15.66
C HIS A 272 -10.52 1.55 -16.90
N PRO A 273 -11.42 1.30 -17.88
CA PRO A 273 -11.13 0.44 -19.04
C PRO A 273 -9.99 0.94 -19.91
N ASP A 274 -9.79 2.27 -20.03
CA ASP A 274 -8.73 2.86 -20.84
C ASP A 274 -7.33 2.68 -20.23
N ILE A 275 -7.25 2.35 -18.93
CA ILE A 275 -5.97 2.15 -18.25
C ILE A 275 -5.55 0.70 -18.41
N ASN A 276 -4.77 0.43 -19.43
CA ASN A 276 -4.31 -0.90 -19.84
C ASN A 276 -2.80 -1.13 -19.65
N VAL A 277 -2.20 -0.40 -18.73
CA VAL A 277 -0.81 -0.53 -18.28
C VAL A 277 -0.76 -0.72 -16.75
N PRO A 278 0.28 -1.37 -16.20
CA PRO A 278 0.37 -1.58 -14.75
C PRO A 278 0.50 -0.27 -13.98
N VAL A 279 -0.09 -0.25 -12.78
CA VAL A 279 -0.10 0.90 -11.88
C VAL A 279 0.70 0.59 -10.62
N MET A 280 1.75 1.36 -10.40
CA MET A 280 2.53 1.37 -9.15
C MET A 280 1.92 2.36 -8.17
N LEU A 281 1.75 1.92 -6.92
CA LEU A 281 1.45 2.83 -5.82
C LEU A 281 2.70 3.16 -5.02
N HIS A 282 3.05 4.44 -4.94
CA HIS A 282 4.11 4.93 -4.05
C HIS A 282 3.53 5.27 -2.67
N ALA A 283 4.16 4.74 -1.63
CA ALA A 283 3.65 4.76 -0.26
C ALA A 283 4.07 5.98 0.57
N SER A 284 4.59 7.06 -0.03
CA SER A 284 5.21 8.17 0.70
C SER A 284 4.32 8.79 1.78
N HIS A 285 3.06 9.06 1.51
CA HIS A 285 2.13 9.63 2.50
C HIS A 285 1.68 8.60 3.56
N MET A 286 1.75 7.31 3.27
CA MET A 286 1.39 6.25 4.22
C MET A 286 2.28 6.25 5.47
N ILE A 287 3.51 6.74 5.35
CA ILE A 287 4.45 6.85 6.48
C ILE A 287 3.86 7.69 7.63
N ALA A 288 3.08 8.72 7.31
CA ALA A 288 2.41 9.54 8.33
C ALA A 288 1.32 8.77 9.10
N MET A 289 0.73 7.74 8.48
CA MET A 289 -0.38 6.95 9.04
C MET A 289 0.09 5.72 9.83
N MET A 290 1.33 5.27 9.65
CA MET A 290 1.83 3.98 10.17
C MET A 290 1.83 3.86 11.70
N LYS A 291 1.70 4.96 12.42
CA LYS A 291 1.60 4.94 13.89
C LYS A 291 0.23 4.49 14.40
N GLN A 292 -0.79 4.52 13.55
CA GLN A 292 -2.16 4.19 13.89
C GLN A 292 -2.77 3.10 12.99
N ILE A 293 -2.21 2.90 11.79
CA ILE A 293 -2.63 1.86 10.86
C ILE A 293 -1.41 1.06 10.44
N ALA A 294 -1.39 -0.23 10.74
CA ALA A 294 -0.27 -1.11 10.40
C ALA A 294 -0.10 -1.23 8.87
N TRP A 295 1.15 -1.35 8.43
CA TRP A 295 1.48 -1.49 7.01
C TRP A 295 0.74 -2.65 6.30
N PRO A 296 0.56 -3.83 6.91
CA PRO A 296 -0.23 -4.89 6.28
C PRO A 296 -1.66 -4.46 5.92
N VAL A 297 -2.30 -3.65 6.77
CA VAL A 297 -3.65 -3.11 6.51
C VAL A 297 -3.64 -2.17 5.31
N LEU A 298 -2.69 -1.22 5.31
CA LEU A 298 -2.52 -0.28 4.19
C LEU A 298 -2.24 -1.04 2.88
N ALA A 299 -1.42 -2.09 2.94
CA ALA A 299 -1.12 -2.93 1.79
C ALA A 299 -2.35 -3.71 1.27
N LYS A 300 -3.19 -4.26 2.18
CA LYS A 300 -4.46 -4.90 1.80
C LYS A 300 -5.38 -3.91 1.07
N LEU A 301 -5.55 -2.71 1.61
CA LEU A 301 -6.39 -1.67 1.01
C LEU A 301 -5.89 -1.24 -0.37
N CYS A 302 -4.59 -1.06 -0.52
CA CYS A 302 -4.00 -0.70 -1.80
C CYS A 302 -4.15 -1.82 -2.85
N ARG A 303 -3.96 -3.09 -2.43
CA ARG A 303 -4.20 -4.27 -3.27
C ARG A 303 -5.67 -4.37 -3.68
N LEU A 304 -6.59 -4.14 -2.75
CA LEU A 304 -8.02 -4.13 -3.01
C LEU A 304 -8.39 -3.06 -4.06
N CYS A 305 -7.76 -1.88 -3.96
CA CYS A 305 -7.93 -0.77 -4.89
C CYS A 305 -7.12 -0.90 -6.19
N GLY A 306 -6.48 -2.03 -6.46
CA GLY A 306 -5.94 -2.37 -7.77
C GLY A 306 -4.46 -2.02 -8.00
N ALA A 307 -3.68 -1.70 -6.98
CA ALA A 307 -2.24 -1.50 -7.13
C ALA A 307 -1.55 -2.79 -7.61
N ASP A 308 -0.94 -2.78 -8.79
CA ASP A 308 -0.22 -3.93 -9.35
C ASP A 308 1.11 -4.17 -8.64
N MET A 309 1.74 -3.10 -8.16
CA MET A 309 2.96 -3.12 -7.37
C MET A 309 2.96 -1.99 -6.35
N MET A 310 3.64 -2.19 -5.23
CA MET A 310 3.64 -1.22 -4.12
C MET A 310 4.91 -1.32 -3.30
N LEU A 311 5.45 -0.16 -2.90
CA LEU A 311 6.58 -0.12 -1.96
C LEU A 311 6.29 -0.91 -0.68
N THR A 312 7.31 -1.61 -0.20
CA THR A 312 7.31 -2.34 1.07
C THR A 312 8.39 -1.74 1.95
N PRO A 313 8.07 -1.30 3.16
CA PRO A 313 9.10 -0.82 4.07
C PRO A 313 10.05 -1.95 4.42
N THR A 314 11.34 -1.61 4.59
CA THR A 314 12.37 -2.56 5.00
C THR A 314 13.03 -2.12 6.30
N MET A 315 13.60 -3.07 7.04
CA MET A 315 14.43 -2.78 8.20
C MET A 315 15.92 -2.57 7.86
N TRP A 316 16.36 -3.05 6.69
CA TRP A 316 17.77 -2.96 6.26
C TRP A 316 18.15 -1.61 5.69
N SER A 317 17.20 -0.72 5.53
CA SER A 317 17.49 0.60 4.97
C SER A 317 18.33 1.43 5.93
N SER A 318 19.01 2.43 5.40
CA SER A 318 19.64 3.50 6.21
C SER A 318 18.61 4.25 7.08
N ILE A 319 17.32 4.06 6.81
CA ILE A 319 16.19 4.60 7.58
C ILE A 319 15.20 3.44 7.83
N PRO A 320 15.40 2.62 8.87
CA PRO A 320 14.48 1.55 9.19
C PRO A 320 13.12 2.13 9.59
N MET A 321 12.06 1.73 8.87
CA MET A 321 10.71 2.27 9.09
C MET A 321 9.82 1.32 9.89
N VAL A 322 10.11 0.03 9.87
CA VAL A 322 9.30 -1.03 10.47
C VAL A 322 10.18 -2.13 11.06
N SER A 323 9.61 -2.97 11.90
CA SER A 323 10.24 -4.23 12.31
C SER A 323 10.30 -5.21 11.13
N MET A 324 11.18 -6.23 11.23
CA MET A 324 11.24 -7.32 10.25
C MET A 324 9.87 -7.99 10.10
N GLU A 325 9.23 -8.33 11.20
CA GLU A 325 7.92 -8.98 11.21
C GLU A 325 6.88 -8.17 10.42
N GLU A 326 6.79 -6.87 10.65
CA GLU A 326 5.83 -6.01 9.95
C GLU A 326 6.15 -5.90 8.45
N GLY A 327 7.43 -5.82 8.07
CA GLY A 327 7.88 -5.85 6.68
C GLY A 327 7.48 -7.15 5.97
N LEU A 328 7.77 -8.30 6.59
CA LEU A 328 7.41 -9.63 6.06
C LEU A 328 5.89 -9.82 5.98
N ARG A 329 5.14 -9.44 7.00
CA ARG A 329 3.66 -9.47 6.96
C ARG A 329 3.10 -8.59 5.86
N THR A 330 3.69 -7.42 5.63
CA THR A 330 3.30 -6.50 4.55
C THR A 330 3.53 -7.14 3.17
N SER A 331 4.64 -7.85 2.98
CA SER A 331 4.90 -8.60 1.76
C SER A 331 3.95 -9.79 1.62
N PHE A 332 3.74 -10.54 2.69
CA PHE A 332 2.84 -11.69 2.72
C PHE A 332 1.42 -11.32 2.28
N VAL A 333 0.81 -10.26 2.82
CA VAL A 333 -0.56 -9.87 2.45
C VAL A 333 -0.70 -9.41 1.00
N LYS A 334 0.40 -9.01 0.37
CA LYS A 334 0.44 -8.69 -1.06
C LYS A 334 0.47 -9.94 -1.94
N LEU A 335 1.14 -11.00 -1.48
CA LEU A 335 1.39 -12.23 -2.24
C LEU A 335 0.40 -13.36 -1.91
N ALA A 336 -0.17 -13.38 -0.72
CA ALA A 336 -1.09 -14.43 -0.27
C ALA A 336 -2.32 -14.54 -1.19
N PRO A 337 -2.88 -15.76 -1.38
CA PRO A 337 -4.15 -15.94 -2.06
C PRO A 337 -5.26 -15.12 -1.39
N TRP A 338 -6.10 -14.46 -2.19
CA TRP A 338 -7.20 -13.64 -1.68
C TRP A 338 -8.38 -13.66 -2.66
N GLY A 339 -9.11 -14.77 -2.66
CA GLY A 339 -10.21 -14.99 -3.60
C GLY A 339 -9.73 -14.82 -5.05
N HIS A 340 -10.43 -13.97 -5.81
CA HIS A 340 -10.09 -13.63 -7.20
C HIS A 340 -9.08 -12.47 -7.33
N ILE A 341 -8.75 -11.80 -6.23
CA ILE A 341 -7.86 -10.63 -6.23
C ILE A 341 -6.42 -11.07 -6.53
N LYS A 342 -5.87 -10.60 -7.64
CA LYS A 342 -4.48 -10.92 -8.02
C LYS A 342 -3.47 -10.43 -6.98
N ARG A 343 -2.29 -11.04 -6.99
CA ARG A 343 -1.15 -10.67 -6.14
C ARG A 343 -0.62 -9.28 -6.55
N THR A 344 -0.26 -8.45 -5.57
CA THR A 344 0.46 -7.18 -5.79
C THR A 344 1.95 -7.41 -5.62
N PHE A 345 2.80 -6.91 -6.51
CA PHE A 345 4.24 -7.07 -6.43
C PHE A 345 4.82 -6.25 -5.26
N PRO A 346 5.44 -6.88 -4.25
CA PRO A 346 6.14 -6.16 -3.19
C PRO A 346 7.41 -5.49 -3.73
N MET A 347 7.70 -4.28 -3.22
CA MET A 347 8.87 -3.52 -3.61
C MET A 347 9.66 -3.10 -2.37
N PRO A 348 10.50 -3.99 -1.77
CA PRO A 348 11.33 -3.65 -0.63
C PRO A 348 12.30 -2.52 -1.00
N CYS A 349 12.24 -1.40 -0.26
CA CYS A 349 12.88 -0.15 -0.67
C CYS A 349 13.52 0.60 0.48
N ALA A 350 14.20 1.69 0.13
CA ALA A 350 14.94 2.65 0.94
C ALA A 350 16.37 2.20 1.31
N GLY A 351 17.37 2.93 0.79
CA GLY A 351 18.79 2.72 1.11
C GLY A 351 19.37 1.38 0.66
N VAL A 352 18.75 0.69 -0.30
CA VAL A 352 19.21 -0.59 -0.81
C VAL A 352 20.35 -0.43 -1.84
N TYR A 353 21.31 -1.36 -1.80
CA TYR A 353 22.45 -1.44 -2.71
C TYR A 353 22.77 -2.92 -3.01
N PRO A 354 23.56 -3.26 -4.04
CA PRO A 354 23.76 -4.64 -4.49
C PRO A 354 24.21 -5.62 -3.39
N GLY A 355 25.02 -5.17 -2.43
CA GLY A 355 25.46 -5.99 -1.30
C GLY A 355 24.37 -6.45 -0.33
N LEU A 356 23.13 -5.90 -0.44
CA LEU A 356 21.96 -6.35 0.32
C LEU A 356 21.10 -7.36 -0.45
N ALA A 357 21.47 -7.72 -1.67
CA ALA A 357 20.63 -8.59 -2.51
C ALA A 357 20.36 -9.95 -1.85
N GLU A 358 21.38 -10.58 -1.25
CA GLU A 358 21.24 -11.87 -0.57
C GLU A 358 20.21 -11.80 0.56
N VAL A 359 20.33 -10.83 1.41
CA VAL A 359 19.42 -10.65 2.56
C VAL A 359 17.99 -10.36 2.09
N ILE A 360 17.83 -9.44 1.14
CA ILE A 360 16.51 -9.05 0.64
C ILE A 360 15.83 -10.22 -0.06
N ILE A 361 16.54 -10.95 -0.92
CA ILE A 361 15.99 -12.11 -1.65
C ILE A 361 15.75 -13.28 -0.69
N GLY A 362 16.66 -13.51 0.24
CA GLY A 362 16.51 -14.56 1.25
C GLY A 362 15.26 -14.39 2.12
N GLU A 363 14.91 -13.16 2.44
CA GLU A 363 13.74 -12.87 3.29
C GLU A 363 12.42 -12.76 2.52
N TYR A 364 12.42 -12.04 1.41
CA TYR A 364 11.20 -11.77 0.67
C TYR A 364 10.92 -12.76 -0.46
N GLY A 365 11.89 -13.61 -0.80
CA GLY A 365 11.79 -14.51 -1.94
C GLY A 365 11.94 -13.82 -3.29
N PRO A 366 11.76 -14.55 -4.41
CA PRO A 366 11.99 -14.03 -5.75
C PRO A 366 10.84 -13.15 -6.29
N ASP A 367 9.65 -13.21 -5.69
CA ASP A 367 8.49 -12.41 -6.14
C ASP A 367 8.55 -10.98 -5.57
N ILE A 368 9.64 -10.27 -5.87
CA ILE A 368 9.86 -8.86 -5.48
C ILE A 368 10.42 -8.04 -6.64
N ILE A 369 10.20 -6.74 -6.57
CA ILE A 369 10.90 -5.72 -7.36
C ILE A 369 11.82 -4.96 -6.41
N ILE A 370 13.10 -4.83 -6.72
CA ILE A 370 14.09 -4.15 -5.87
C ILE A 370 14.36 -2.74 -6.43
N PRO A 371 13.78 -1.68 -5.84
CA PRO A 371 13.95 -0.31 -6.31
C PRO A 371 15.19 0.33 -5.70
N ALA A 372 16.14 0.73 -6.54
CA ALA A 372 17.36 1.39 -6.14
C ALA A 372 17.54 2.76 -6.83
N GLY A 373 17.80 3.80 -6.05
CA GLY A 373 18.21 5.10 -6.53
C GLY A 373 19.72 5.25 -6.39
N GLY A 374 20.20 5.86 -5.31
CA GLY A 374 21.63 6.03 -5.05
C GLY A 374 22.43 4.73 -5.10
N GLY A 375 21.87 3.61 -4.63
CA GLY A 375 22.53 2.29 -4.70
C GLY A 375 22.69 1.71 -6.12
N MET A 376 22.12 2.33 -7.13
CA MET A 376 22.37 2.02 -8.55
C MET A 376 23.18 3.14 -9.21
N LEU A 377 22.79 4.39 -9.00
CA LEU A 377 23.36 5.54 -9.70
C LEU A 377 24.71 6.00 -9.12
N GLY A 378 25.03 5.63 -7.89
CA GLY A 378 26.28 5.98 -7.22
C GLY A 378 27.46 5.06 -7.55
N HIS A 379 27.36 4.17 -8.55
CA HIS A 379 28.47 3.30 -8.95
C HIS A 379 29.63 4.12 -9.54
N PRO A 380 30.89 3.89 -9.13
CA PRO A 380 32.02 4.68 -9.59
C PRO A 380 32.23 4.67 -11.11
N ASP A 381 31.87 3.58 -11.79
CA ASP A 381 31.98 3.43 -13.24
C ASP A 381 30.70 3.86 -13.98
N GLY A 382 29.82 4.59 -13.32
CA GLY A 382 28.62 5.21 -13.90
C GLY A 382 27.37 4.32 -13.89
N TYR A 383 26.29 4.84 -14.48
CA TYR A 383 24.94 4.31 -14.33
C TYR A 383 24.73 2.91 -14.98
N THR A 384 25.37 2.68 -16.10
CA THR A 384 25.34 1.38 -16.77
C THR A 384 25.95 0.29 -15.90
N ALA A 385 27.14 0.55 -15.33
CA ALA A 385 27.79 -0.39 -14.41
C ALA A 385 26.99 -0.59 -13.12
N GLY A 386 26.36 0.48 -12.61
CA GLY A 386 25.48 0.37 -11.45
C GLY A 386 24.23 -0.51 -11.69
N ALA A 387 23.63 -0.46 -12.87
CA ALA A 387 22.56 -1.38 -13.23
C ALA A 387 23.07 -2.82 -13.41
N GLN A 388 24.25 -2.99 -14.05
CA GLN A 388 24.89 -4.30 -14.21
C GLN A 388 25.22 -4.95 -12.87
N SER A 389 25.71 -4.19 -11.89
CA SER A 389 26.04 -4.73 -10.56
C SER A 389 24.81 -5.29 -9.85
N TRP A 390 23.63 -4.69 -10.02
CA TRP A 390 22.38 -5.26 -9.54
C TRP A 390 22.01 -6.56 -10.24
N GLN A 391 22.15 -6.65 -11.57
CA GLN A 391 21.88 -7.88 -12.31
C GLN A 391 22.81 -9.01 -11.86
N GLN A 392 24.10 -8.71 -11.66
CA GLN A 392 25.09 -9.67 -11.18
C GLN A 392 24.76 -10.15 -9.75
N ALA A 393 24.45 -9.23 -8.84
CA ALA A 393 24.09 -9.56 -7.46
C ALA A 393 22.83 -10.45 -7.40
N ILE A 394 21.78 -10.11 -8.14
CA ILE A 394 20.57 -10.94 -8.22
C ILE A 394 20.89 -12.31 -8.80
N ALA A 395 21.68 -12.39 -9.87
CA ALA A 395 22.04 -13.65 -10.52
C ALA A 395 22.87 -14.54 -9.57
N ALA A 396 23.84 -13.99 -8.85
CA ALA A 396 24.64 -14.71 -7.87
C ALA A 396 23.79 -15.34 -6.78
N VAL A 397 22.90 -14.54 -6.16
CA VAL A 397 21.99 -15.05 -5.11
C VAL A 397 21.05 -16.14 -5.65
N MET A 398 20.51 -15.96 -6.85
CA MET A 398 19.63 -16.97 -7.47
C MET A 398 20.37 -18.25 -7.84
N ALA A 399 21.67 -18.20 -8.05
CA ALA A 399 22.53 -19.35 -8.29
C ALA A 399 23.04 -20.02 -6.99
N GLY A 400 22.78 -19.42 -5.83
CA GLY A 400 23.30 -19.92 -4.55
C GLY A 400 24.79 -19.65 -4.31
N VAL A 401 25.32 -18.58 -4.91
CA VAL A 401 26.75 -18.21 -4.86
C VAL A 401 26.91 -16.91 -4.10
#